data_c8687878118ca4a5ce4b32f68e34fa68
#
_entry.id   c8687878118ca4a5ce4b32f68e34fa68
#
_cell.length_a   1.000
_cell.length_b   1.000
_cell.length_c   1.000
_cell.angle_alpha   90.00
_cell.angle_beta   90.00
_cell.angle_gamma   90.00
#
_symmetry.space_group_name_H-M   'P 1'
#
loop_
_entity.id
_entity.type
_entity.pdbx_description
1 polymer ?
#
loop_
_entity_poly.entity_id
_entity_poly.type
_entity_poly.pdbx_seq_one_letter_code
_entity_poly.pdbx_strand_id
1 'polypeptide(L)'
;MTKAQRYFMEIKDKRVAFIGTGVSHLELIKLFLSKGIRCVVCDKKTEDEFDELIYEELSAKGCEFSLGEHYLDIIFNCDIVFRTPGMYYNDETITKARKAGVAITSEMETFFDLCPCKIYGVTGSDGKTTTTTLISEMLKAEGKRVHIGGNIGKALLPIVETMSDSDVAVVELSSFQLISMRQSPNVAAITNITPNHLNVHGTMEEYIGAKANLIAHQNGYSRTVLNEDNEETIKLADLVRGKLVTFSLKHPVQTGAYLNDDGMLCYTEKGRTTEIVHKDDIRIPGIHNVANYLTAIAAVWGEVSIQSIVQVAKNFGGVEHRIEFVREIDGVKWYNDSIATSPTRVIAGLNSFNQ
;
A
#
# COMPACT_ATOMS: atom_id res chain seq x y z
N MET A 1 7.78 -9.89 25.69
CA MET A 1 6.60 -10.29 24.87
C MET A 1 6.28 -9.14 23.91
N THR A 2 6.31 -9.38 22.61
CA THR A 2 5.98 -8.38 21.58
C THR A 2 4.48 -8.08 21.56
N LYS A 3 4.07 -6.98 20.86
CA LYS A 3 2.65 -6.69 20.64
C LYS A 3 1.94 -7.85 19.93
N ALA A 4 2.59 -8.44 18.90
CA ALA A 4 2.04 -9.57 18.16
C ALA A 4 1.85 -10.82 19.05
N GLN A 5 2.82 -11.17 19.86
CA GLN A 5 2.68 -12.29 20.80
C GLN A 5 1.53 -12.07 21.78
N ARG A 6 1.37 -10.86 22.31
CA ARG A 6 0.23 -10.52 23.20
C ARG A 6 -1.09 -10.65 22.47
N TYR A 7 -1.21 -10.10 21.28
CA TYR A 7 -2.41 -10.19 20.45
C TYR A 7 -2.86 -11.64 20.23
N PHE A 8 -1.95 -12.53 19.79
CA PHE A 8 -2.28 -13.95 19.57
C PHE A 8 -2.67 -14.69 20.86
N MET A 9 -2.13 -14.29 22.01
CA MET A 9 -2.57 -14.84 23.30
C MET A 9 -3.99 -14.37 23.67
N GLU A 10 -4.31 -13.09 23.45
CA GLU A 10 -5.61 -12.50 23.78
C GLU A 10 -6.75 -13.07 22.92
N ILE A 11 -6.45 -13.44 21.67
CA ILE A 11 -7.47 -13.99 20.75
C ILE A 11 -7.49 -15.52 20.70
N LYS A 12 -6.71 -16.23 21.52
CA LYS A 12 -6.57 -17.69 21.45
C LYS A 12 -7.89 -18.44 21.55
N ASP A 13 -8.79 -17.98 22.41
CA ASP A 13 -10.10 -18.60 22.64
C ASP A 13 -11.22 -18.02 21.76
N LYS A 14 -10.87 -17.08 20.88
CA LYS A 14 -11.80 -16.41 19.99
C LYS A 14 -12.11 -17.24 18.76
N ARG A 15 -13.29 -17.05 18.19
CA ARG A 15 -13.68 -17.58 16.89
C ARG A 15 -13.50 -16.50 15.84
N VAL A 16 -12.65 -16.77 14.87
CA VAL A 16 -12.21 -15.77 13.87
C VAL A 16 -12.69 -16.20 12.48
N ALA A 17 -13.46 -15.34 11.83
CA ALA A 17 -13.88 -15.55 10.44
C ALA A 17 -12.99 -14.78 9.47
N PHE A 18 -12.73 -15.39 8.33
CA PHE A 18 -12.00 -14.81 7.21
C PHE A 18 -12.90 -14.80 5.98
N ILE A 19 -13.19 -13.61 5.42
CA ILE A 19 -14.00 -13.50 4.22
C ILE A 19 -13.09 -13.64 3.00
N GLY A 20 -13.21 -14.79 2.32
CA GLY A 20 -12.36 -15.17 1.18
C GLY A 20 -11.00 -15.73 1.56
N THR A 21 -10.41 -16.50 0.66
CA THR A 21 -9.08 -17.12 0.76
C THR A 21 -8.06 -16.52 -0.20
N GLY A 22 -8.25 -15.26 -0.58
CA GLY A 22 -7.31 -14.55 -1.47
C GLY A 22 -5.90 -14.40 -0.86
N VAL A 23 -5.00 -13.82 -1.63
CA VAL A 23 -3.56 -13.69 -1.32
C VAL A 23 -3.28 -13.17 0.10
N SER A 24 -4.11 -12.25 0.61
CA SER A 24 -3.92 -11.68 1.96
C SER A 24 -4.37 -12.60 3.08
N HIS A 25 -5.29 -13.52 2.85
CA HIS A 25 -5.91 -14.30 3.90
C HIS A 25 -5.38 -15.73 4.04
N LEU A 26 -5.00 -16.40 2.94
CA LEU A 26 -4.61 -17.82 3.00
C LEU A 26 -3.48 -18.08 4.01
N GLU A 27 -2.37 -17.34 3.89
CA GLU A 27 -1.25 -17.49 4.82
C GLU A 27 -1.60 -17.02 6.25
N LEU A 28 -2.50 -16.05 6.37
CA LEU A 28 -2.99 -15.58 7.67
C LEU A 28 -3.85 -16.65 8.36
N ILE A 29 -4.75 -17.29 7.64
CA ILE A 29 -5.57 -18.44 8.16
C ILE A 29 -4.64 -19.54 8.65
N LYS A 30 -3.63 -19.92 7.84
CA LYS A 30 -2.64 -20.94 8.24
C LYS A 30 -1.90 -20.56 9.52
N LEU A 31 -1.49 -19.28 9.66
CA LEU A 31 -0.86 -18.79 10.88
C LEU A 31 -1.82 -18.92 12.09
N PHE A 32 -3.07 -18.46 11.96
CA PHE A 32 -4.03 -18.50 13.06
C PHE A 32 -4.32 -19.95 13.51
N LEU A 33 -4.52 -20.85 12.55
CA LEU A 33 -4.68 -22.30 12.84
C LEU A 33 -3.44 -22.87 13.56
N SER A 34 -2.23 -22.49 13.14
CA SER A 34 -0.99 -22.94 13.80
C SER A 34 -0.85 -22.45 15.25
N LYS A 35 -1.52 -21.33 15.59
CA LYS A 35 -1.61 -20.80 16.96
C LYS A 35 -2.74 -21.44 17.77
N GLY A 36 -3.50 -22.36 17.18
CA GLY A 36 -4.63 -23.02 17.83
C GLY A 36 -5.89 -22.15 17.93
N ILE A 37 -6.01 -21.12 17.11
CA ILE A 37 -7.17 -20.23 17.06
C ILE A 37 -8.25 -20.87 16.16
N ARG A 38 -9.52 -20.83 16.58
CA ARG A 38 -10.64 -21.36 15.81
C ARG A 38 -10.94 -20.45 14.61
N CYS A 39 -10.75 -20.98 13.40
CA CYS A 39 -10.93 -20.23 12.15
C CYS A 39 -12.13 -20.73 11.37
N VAL A 40 -12.84 -19.79 10.75
CA VAL A 40 -13.91 -20.05 9.78
C VAL A 40 -13.59 -19.31 8.48
N VAL A 41 -13.58 -20.02 7.37
CA VAL A 41 -13.50 -19.44 6.03
C VAL A 41 -14.91 -19.19 5.52
N CYS A 42 -15.19 -17.97 5.12
CA CYS A 42 -16.46 -17.54 4.54
C CYS A 42 -16.24 -17.17 3.06
N ASP A 43 -16.80 -17.95 2.12
CA ASP A 43 -16.67 -17.65 0.69
C ASP A 43 -18.00 -17.86 -0.05
N LYS A 44 -18.29 -16.98 -1.03
CA LYS A 44 -19.49 -17.07 -1.85
C LYS A 44 -19.49 -18.27 -2.82
N LYS A 45 -18.32 -18.86 -3.07
CA LYS A 45 -18.19 -20.09 -3.85
C LYS A 45 -18.87 -21.23 -3.13
N THR A 46 -19.54 -22.10 -3.88
CA THR A 46 -20.02 -23.40 -3.36
C THR A 46 -18.84 -24.33 -3.10
N GLU A 47 -19.09 -25.46 -2.43
CA GLU A 47 -18.06 -26.46 -2.14
C GLU A 47 -17.41 -27.00 -3.42
N ASP A 48 -18.21 -27.23 -4.47
CA ASP A 48 -17.74 -27.70 -5.79
C ASP A 48 -16.90 -26.66 -6.57
N GLU A 49 -17.08 -25.38 -6.26
CA GLU A 49 -16.34 -24.26 -6.88
C GLU A 49 -15.10 -23.85 -6.09
N PHE A 50 -15.01 -24.31 -4.84
CA PHE A 50 -13.89 -23.96 -3.98
C PHE A 50 -12.65 -24.77 -4.39
N ASP A 51 -11.46 -24.21 -4.18
CA ASP A 51 -10.20 -24.89 -4.47
C ASP A 51 -10.03 -26.10 -3.54
N GLU A 52 -10.07 -27.32 -4.10
CA GLU A 52 -10.04 -28.59 -3.38
C GLU A 52 -8.77 -28.72 -2.50
N LEU A 53 -7.60 -28.31 -3.03
CA LEU A 53 -6.34 -28.40 -2.29
C LEU A 53 -6.32 -27.48 -1.07
N ILE A 54 -6.85 -26.25 -1.23
CA ILE A 54 -6.99 -25.31 -0.11
C ILE A 54 -8.00 -25.82 0.91
N TYR A 55 -9.13 -26.37 0.45
CA TYR A 55 -10.17 -26.93 1.31
C TYR A 55 -9.62 -28.08 2.16
N GLU A 56 -8.98 -29.06 1.53
CA GLU A 56 -8.37 -30.21 2.22
C GLU A 56 -7.28 -29.79 3.21
N GLU A 57 -6.37 -28.89 2.79
CA GLU A 57 -5.28 -28.42 3.65
C GLU A 57 -5.81 -27.73 4.92
N LEU A 58 -6.79 -26.82 4.76
CA LEU A 58 -7.33 -26.06 5.88
C LEU A 58 -8.25 -26.91 6.77
N SER A 59 -9.08 -27.80 6.17
CA SER A 59 -9.94 -28.75 6.90
C SER A 59 -9.11 -29.70 7.78
N ALA A 60 -8.02 -30.24 7.25
CA ALA A 60 -7.10 -31.10 8.00
C ALA A 60 -6.49 -30.40 9.23
N LYS A 61 -6.42 -29.05 9.22
CA LYS A 61 -5.97 -28.23 10.35
C LYS A 61 -7.10 -27.76 11.27
N GLY A 62 -8.33 -28.23 11.03
CA GLY A 62 -9.49 -27.88 11.85
C GLY A 62 -10.18 -26.55 11.50
N CYS A 63 -9.99 -26.03 10.29
CA CYS A 63 -10.73 -24.88 9.81
C CYS A 63 -12.18 -25.25 9.51
N GLU A 64 -13.12 -24.42 9.94
CA GLU A 64 -14.52 -24.51 9.54
C GLU A 64 -14.75 -23.75 8.23
N PHE A 65 -15.81 -24.11 7.47
CA PHE A 65 -16.18 -23.45 6.22
C PHE A 65 -17.66 -23.05 6.23
N SER A 66 -17.94 -21.87 5.73
CA SER A 66 -19.27 -21.35 5.41
C SER A 66 -19.25 -20.91 3.95
N LEU A 67 -19.83 -21.70 3.06
CA LEU A 67 -19.73 -21.54 1.62
C LEU A 67 -21.09 -21.29 0.97
N GLY A 68 -21.09 -20.71 -0.24
CA GLY A 68 -22.27 -20.49 -1.06
C GLY A 68 -23.08 -19.26 -0.65
N GLU A 69 -24.38 -19.27 -0.94
CA GLU A 69 -25.27 -18.09 -0.85
C GLU A 69 -25.31 -17.46 0.56
N HIS A 70 -25.30 -18.29 1.60
CA HIS A 70 -25.43 -17.86 3.01
C HIS A 70 -24.08 -17.79 3.74
N TYR A 71 -22.98 -17.66 3.03
CA TYR A 71 -21.63 -17.72 3.58
C TYR A 71 -21.33 -16.70 4.69
N LEU A 72 -22.06 -15.60 4.77
CA LEU A 72 -21.88 -14.55 5.78
C LEU A 72 -22.75 -14.75 7.04
N ASP A 73 -23.70 -15.67 7.07
CA ASP A 73 -24.58 -15.84 8.23
C ASP A 73 -23.81 -16.23 9.49
N ILE A 74 -22.72 -16.98 9.31
CA ILE A 74 -21.87 -17.47 10.40
C ILE A 74 -21.11 -16.36 11.13
N ILE A 75 -20.89 -15.19 10.48
CA ILE A 75 -20.07 -14.12 11.06
C ILE A 75 -20.67 -13.52 12.32
N PHE A 76 -22.00 -13.60 12.49
CA PHE A 76 -22.69 -13.15 13.72
C PHE A 76 -22.37 -14.01 14.95
N ASN A 77 -21.82 -15.21 14.72
CA ASN A 77 -21.37 -16.14 15.77
C ASN A 77 -19.85 -16.15 15.92
N CYS A 78 -19.16 -15.16 15.35
CA CYS A 78 -17.71 -14.98 15.46
C CYS A 78 -17.39 -13.75 16.32
N ASP A 79 -16.25 -13.79 17.00
CA ASP A 79 -15.76 -12.66 17.78
C ASP A 79 -15.07 -11.62 16.88
N ILE A 80 -14.34 -12.09 15.88
CA ILE A 80 -13.53 -11.27 14.97
C ILE A 80 -13.77 -11.71 13.53
N VAL A 81 -13.88 -10.74 12.63
CA VAL A 81 -14.01 -10.98 11.18
C VAL A 81 -12.94 -10.22 10.44
N PHE A 82 -12.11 -10.93 9.70
CA PHE A 82 -11.16 -10.35 8.75
C PHE A 82 -11.84 -10.15 7.40
N ARG A 83 -12.01 -8.88 7.04
CA ARG A 83 -12.61 -8.46 5.77
C ARG A 83 -11.53 -8.39 4.68
N THR A 84 -11.81 -8.95 3.50
CA THR A 84 -11.00 -8.69 2.31
C THR A 84 -11.24 -7.28 1.76
N PRO A 85 -10.26 -6.62 1.13
CA PRO A 85 -10.47 -5.33 0.46
C PRO A 85 -11.56 -5.37 -0.61
N GLY A 86 -11.79 -6.53 -1.25
CA GLY A 86 -12.86 -6.72 -2.25
C GLY A 86 -14.28 -6.67 -1.69
N MET A 87 -14.45 -6.81 -0.37
CA MET A 87 -15.74 -6.62 0.28
C MET A 87 -15.88 -5.17 0.77
N TYR A 88 -16.92 -4.49 0.31
CA TYR A 88 -17.15 -3.09 0.67
C TYR A 88 -17.38 -2.95 2.19
N TYR A 89 -16.70 -1.96 2.79
CA TYR A 89 -16.72 -1.77 4.25
C TYR A 89 -18.12 -1.45 4.80
N ASN A 90 -18.93 -0.73 4.01
CA ASN A 90 -20.31 -0.37 4.36
C ASN A 90 -21.34 -1.36 3.78
N ASP A 91 -20.93 -2.57 3.38
CA ASP A 91 -21.86 -3.66 3.07
C ASP A 91 -22.89 -3.84 4.20
N GLU A 92 -24.12 -4.15 3.85
CA GLU A 92 -25.23 -4.21 4.78
C GLU A 92 -25.00 -5.27 5.88
N THR A 93 -24.51 -6.46 5.50
CA THR A 93 -24.24 -7.57 6.43
C THR A 93 -23.09 -7.23 7.37
N ILE A 94 -22.00 -6.65 6.84
CA ILE A 94 -20.85 -6.20 7.63
C ILE A 94 -21.28 -5.11 8.61
N THR A 95 -22.13 -4.18 8.17
CA THR A 95 -22.64 -3.11 9.03
C THR A 95 -23.53 -3.65 10.15
N LYS A 96 -24.39 -4.65 9.86
CA LYS A 96 -25.22 -5.34 10.88
C LYS A 96 -24.33 -6.09 11.88
N ALA A 97 -23.31 -6.81 11.42
CA ALA A 97 -22.38 -7.53 12.29
C ALA A 97 -21.64 -6.58 13.25
N ARG A 98 -21.12 -5.43 12.75
CA ARG A 98 -20.53 -4.40 13.62
C ARG A 98 -21.48 -3.88 14.69
N LYS A 99 -22.74 -3.61 14.30
CA LYS A 99 -23.78 -3.15 15.26
C LYS A 99 -24.12 -4.23 16.30
N ALA A 100 -23.99 -5.51 15.95
CA ALA A 100 -24.17 -6.63 16.86
C ALA A 100 -22.95 -6.87 17.77
N GLY A 101 -21.87 -6.09 17.64
CA GLY A 101 -20.68 -6.17 18.50
C GLY A 101 -19.57 -7.07 17.97
N VAL A 102 -19.67 -7.56 16.72
CA VAL A 102 -18.60 -8.33 16.07
C VAL A 102 -17.47 -7.38 15.70
N ALA A 103 -16.23 -7.71 16.07
CA ALA A 103 -15.06 -6.95 15.70
C ALA A 103 -14.71 -7.16 14.22
N ILE A 104 -14.94 -6.16 13.39
CA ILE A 104 -14.58 -6.20 11.96
C ILE A 104 -13.23 -5.54 11.77
N THR A 105 -12.29 -6.25 11.17
CA THR A 105 -10.93 -5.77 10.88
C THR A 105 -10.47 -6.22 9.49
N SER A 106 -9.24 -5.89 9.15
CA SER A 106 -8.55 -6.39 7.96
C SER A 106 -7.11 -6.79 8.29
N GLU A 107 -6.46 -7.48 7.37
CA GLU A 107 -5.05 -7.85 7.50
C GLU A 107 -4.19 -6.61 7.74
N MET A 108 -4.39 -5.52 6.96
CA MET A 108 -3.62 -4.28 7.08
C MET A 108 -3.90 -3.52 8.38
N GLU A 109 -5.14 -3.42 8.84
CA GLU A 109 -5.47 -2.77 10.12
C GLU A 109 -4.75 -3.47 11.27
N THR A 110 -4.83 -4.80 11.32
CA THR A 110 -4.16 -5.61 12.35
C THR A 110 -2.65 -5.53 12.22
N PHE A 111 -2.11 -5.54 10.99
CA PHE A 111 -0.68 -5.35 10.77
C PHE A 111 -0.17 -4.01 11.33
N PHE A 112 -0.86 -2.90 11.07
CA PHE A 112 -0.48 -1.59 11.58
C PHE A 112 -0.47 -1.52 13.11
N ASP A 113 -1.41 -2.19 13.77
CA ASP A 113 -1.47 -2.25 15.24
C ASP A 113 -0.29 -3.05 15.84
N LEU A 114 0.16 -4.10 15.13
CA LEU A 114 1.14 -5.06 15.65
C LEU A 114 2.57 -4.81 15.17
N CYS A 115 2.75 -4.07 14.08
CA CYS A 115 4.05 -3.83 13.47
C CYS A 115 5.00 -3.13 14.46
N PRO A 116 6.19 -3.70 14.72
CA PRO A 116 7.14 -3.10 15.65
C PRO A 116 7.98 -2.00 15.01
N CYS A 117 8.09 -1.98 13.69
CA CYS A 117 9.01 -1.12 12.96
C CYS A 117 8.31 0.11 12.34
N LYS A 118 9.13 1.01 11.81
CA LYS A 118 8.65 2.19 11.09
C LYS A 118 7.93 1.81 9.80
N ILE A 119 6.74 2.39 9.59
CA ILE A 119 5.90 2.15 8.42
C ILE A 119 5.93 3.37 7.49
N TYR A 120 6.23 3.12 6.22
CA TYR A 120 6.01 4.02 5.10
C TYR A 120 4.76 3.56 4.36
N GLY A 121 3.75 4.41 4.24
CA GLY A 121 2.50 4.10 3.54
C GLY A 121 2.36 4.97 2.30
N VAL A 122 2.03 4.34 1.18
CA VAL A 122 1.82 5.02 -0.11
C VAL A 122 0.42 4.77 -0.63
N THR A 123 -0.29 5.83 -0.98
CA THR A 123 -1.57 5.78 -1.70
C THR A 123 -1.60 6.78 -2.84
N GLY A 124 -2.65 6.75 -3.63
CA GLY A 124 -2.93 7.65 -4.75
C GLY A 124 -3.80 6.97 -5.79
N SER A 125 -4.16 7.68 -6.84
CA SER A 125 -4.83 7.08 -7.99
C SER A 125 -3.82 6.33 -8.85
N ASP A 126 -2.71 6.96 -9.20
CA ASP A 126 -1.63 6.40 -10.01
C ASP A 126 -0.26 6.55 -9.31
N GLY A 127 0.76 5.81 -9.78
CA GLY A 127 2.13 5.89 -9.27
C GLY A 127 2.41 5.13 -7.96
N LYS A 128 1.40 4.60 -7.28
CA LYS A 128 1.55 3.89 -5.99
C LYS A 128 2.64 2.82 -5.99
N THR A 129 2.52 1.86 -6.88
CA THR A 129 3.42 0.69 -6.92
C THR A 129 4.86 1.10 -7.19
N THR A 130 5.08 1.96 -8.18
CA THR A 130 6.42 2.47 -8.50
C THR A 130 7.01 3.24 -7.32
N THR A 131 6.25 4.15 -6.71
CA THR A 131 6.69 4.92 -5.55
C THR A 131 7.00 4.01 -4.35
N THR A 132 6.13 3.03 -4.04
CA THR A 132 6.35 2.07 -2.96
C THR A 132 7.64 1.27 -3.19
N THR A 133 7.86 0.81 -4.43
CA THR A 133 9.06 0.07 -4.79
C THR A 133 10.31 0.96 -4.71
N LEU A 134 10.25 2.20 -5.21
CA LEU A 134 11.36 3.16 -5.13
C LEU A 134 11.77 3.46 -3.67
N ILE A 135 10.79 3.72 -2.78
CA ILE A 135 11.06 3.89 -1.35
C ILE A 135 11.75 2.65 -0.78
N SER A 136 11.24 1.46 -1.12
CA SER A 136 11.80 0.18 -0.68
C SER A 136 13.25 0.00 -1.16
N GLU A 137 13.53 0.25 -2.45
CA GLU A 137 14.87 0.10 -3.02
C GLU A 137 15.87 1.13 -2.47
N MET A 138 15.44 2.38 -2.25
CA MET A 138 16.28 3.41 -1.62
C MET A 138 16.64 3.03 -0.17
N LEU A 139 15.68 2.51 0.61
CA LEU A 139 15.94 2.05 1.98
C LEU A 139 16.83 0.79 2.02
N LYS A 140 16.67 -0.14 1.06
CA LYS A 140 17.56 -1.30 0.91
C LYS A 140 18.98 -0.89 0.53
N ALA A 141 19.13 0.06 -0.40
CA ALA A 141 20.43 0.60 -0.79
C ALA A 141 21.17 1.26 0.40
N GLU A 142 20.42 1.79 1.38
CA GLU A 142 20.94 2.32 2.64
C GLU A 142 21.21 1.22 3.70
N GLY A 143 21.02 -0.05 3.35
CA GLY A 143 21.30 -1.19 4.22
C GLY A 143 20.16 -1.55 5.19
N LYS A 144 18.94 -1.03 5.01
CA LYS A 144 17.81 -1.40 5.84
C LYS A 144 17.21 -2.74 5.43
N ARG A 145 16.74 -3.52 6.41
CA ARG A 145 15.89 -4.68 6.16
C ARG A 145 14.47 -4.19 5.91
N VAL A 146 13.99 -4.36 4.66
CA VAL A 146 12.72 -3.80 4.21
C VAL A 146 11.71 -4.91 3.95
N HIS A 147 10.51 -4.75 4.52
CA HIS A 147 9.34 -5.59 4.27
C HIS A 147 8.35 -4.81 3.40
N ILE A 148 8.07 -5.32 2.19
CA ILE A 148 7.15 -4.69 1.25
C ILE A 148 5.85 -5.48 1.16
N GLY A 149 4.71 -4.79 1.16
CA GLY A 149 3.39 -5.44 1.09
C GLY A 149 2.22 -4.47 0.96
N GLY A 150 1.04 -4.93 1.38
CA GLY A 150 -0.22 -4.20 1.23
C GLY A 150 -0.98 -4.62 -0.02
N ASN A 151 -1.31 -3.66 -0.88
CA ASN A 151 -2.00 -3.93 -2.16
C ASN A 151 -1.09 -4.60 -3.21
N ILE A 152 0.17 -4.78 -2.90
CA ILE A 152 1.20 -5.45 -3.70
C ILE A 152 1.99 -6.42 -2.83
N GLY A 153 2.71 -7.34 -3.47
CA GLY A 153 3.58 -8.27 -2.76
C GLY A 153 2.83 -9.30 -1.91
N LYS A 154 3.38 -9.60 -0.74
CA LYS A 154 2.84 -10.59 0.19
C LYS A 154 2.13 -9.92 1.37
N ALA A 155 1.19 -10.64 1.99
CA ALA A 155 0.62 -10.22 3.26
C ALA A 155 1.72 -10.08 4.33
N LEU A 156 1.67 -9.02 5.12
CA LEU A 156 2.71 -8.70 6.11
C LEU A 156 2.36 -9.19 7.52
N LEU A 157 1.08 -9.30 7.86
CA LEU A 157 0.66 -9.78 9.17
C LEU A 157 1.17 -11.20 9.47
N PRO A 158 1.20 -12.16 8.51
CA PRO A 158 1.76 -13.50 8.77
C PRO A 158 3.22 -13.52 9.22
N ILE A 159 3.99 -12.52 8.86
CA ILE A 159 5.42 -12.43 9.21
C ILE A 159 5.74 -11.41 10.30
N VAL A 160 4.74 -10.76 10.91
CA VAL A 160 4.92 -9.65 11.86
C VAL A 160 5.77 -10.04 13.08
N GLU A 161 5.70 -11.30 13.54
CA GLU A 161 6.51 -11.79 14.66
C GLU A 161 8.01 -11.93 14.31
N THR A 162 8.37 -11.93 13.03
CA THR A 162 9.77 -12.00 12.55
C THR A 162 10.40 -10.63 12.32
N MET A 163 9.61 -9.56 12.46
CA MET A 163 10.05 -8.19 12.28
C MET A 163 10.65 -7.63 13.58
N SER A 164 11.65 -6.78 13.46
CA SER A 164 12.27 -6.04 14.56
C SER A 164 11.98 -4.54 14.42
N ASP A 165 12.21 -3.79 15.49
CA ASP A 165 12.09 -2.32 15.53
C ASP A 165 13.09 -1.59 14.61
N SER A 166 14.21 -2.24 14.29
CA SER A 166 15.24 -1.74 13.35
C SER A 166 14.88 -1.96 11.87
N ASP A 167 13.90 -2.81 11.58
CA ASP A 167 13.40 -3.06 10.22
C ASP A 167 12.55 -1.87 9.72
N VAL A 168 12.11 -1.94 8.50
CA VAL A 168 11.19 -0.97 7.90
C VAL A 168 10.11 -1.70 7.11
N ALA A 169 8.86 -1.29 7.26
CA ALA A 169 7.76 -1.73 6.41
C ALA A 169 7.40 -0.65 5.40
N VAL A 170 7.28 -1.02 4.13
CA VAL A 170 6.83 -0.12 3.05
C VAL A 170 5.57 -0.73 2.44
N VAL A 171 4.44 -0.03 2.57
CA VAL A 171 3.14 -0.58 2.21
C VAL A 171 2.43 0.27 1.16
N GLU A 172 1.97 -0.38 0.11
CA GLU A 172 1.01 0.19 -0.83
C GLU A 172 -0.40 0.02 -0.28
N LEU A 173 -1.19 1.09 -0.25
CA LEU A 173 -2.56 1.06 0.26
C LEU A 173 -3.56 1.56 -0.77
N SER A 174 -4.56 0.72 -1.08
CA SER A 174 -5.71 1.07 -1.89
C SER A 174 -6.74 1.86 -1.07
N SER A 175 -7.66 2.57 -1.74
CA SER A 175 -8.79 3.22 -1.08
C SER A 175 -9.71 2.22 -0.36
N PHE A 176 -9.82 0.99 -0.88
CA PHE A 176 -10.61 -0.09 -0.29
C PHE A 176 -10.04 -0.64 1.02
N GLN A 177 -8.72 -0.58 1.19
CA GLN A 177 -8.06 -0.87 2.46
C GLN A 177 -8.21 0.31 3.42
N LEU A 178 -7.94 1.52 2.94
CA LEU A 178 -7.93 2.74 3.75
C LEU A 178 -9.28 3.15 4.30
N ILE A 179 -10.41 2.82 3.64
CA ILE A 179 -11.75 3.25 4.04
C ILE A 179 -12.11 2.89 5.49
N SER A 180 -11.61 1.75 5.97
CA SER A 180 -11.86 1.28 7.34
C SER A 180 -10.73 1.59 8.33
N MET A 181 -9.53 1.89 7.84
CA MET A 181 -8.34 2.08 8.68
C MET A 181 -8.49 3.26 9.64
N ARG A 182 -8.05 3.05 10.86
CA ARG A 182 -7.98 4.05 11.94
C ARG A 182 -6.55 4.22 12.45
N GLN A 183 -5.59 3.66 11.72
CA GLN A 183 -4.15 3.79 11.92
C GLN A 183 -3.55 4.49 10.71
N SER A 184 -2.49 5.25 10.94
CA SER A 184 -1.70 5.90 9.87
C SER A 184 -0.23 5.57 10.02
N PRO A 185 0.54 5.51 8.90
CA PRO A 185 1.98 5.22 8.93
C PRO A 185 2.79 6.37 9.53
N ASN A 186 4.03 6.08 9.90
CA ASN A 186 4.99 7.11 10.35
C ASN A 186 5.32 8.10 9.23
N VAL A 187 5.43 7.58 7.99
CA VAL A 187 5.61 8.39 6.78
C VAL A 187 4.50 8.03 5.80
N ALA A 188 3.68 9.00 5.44
CA ALA A 188 2.59 8.86 4.48
C ALA A 188 2.93 9.60 3.18
N ALA A 189 2.66 8.99 2.03
CA ALA A 189 2.80 9.65 0.73
C ALA A 189 1.51 9.47 -0.10
N ILE A 190 0.99 10.58 -0.62
CA ILE A 190 -0.16 10.59 -1.53
C ILE A 190 0.34 11.14 -2.88
N THR A 191 0.43 10.27 -3.87
CA THR A 191 1.01 10.59 -5.18
C THR A 191 0.15 11.55 -5.99
N ASN A 192 -1.14 11.24 -6.11
CA ASN A 192 -2.17 12.04 -6.77
C ASN A 192 -3.56 11.52 -6.41
N ILE A 193 -4.57 12.34 -6.60
CA ILE A 193 -5.99 11.96 -6.50
C ILE A 193 -6.69 12.45 -7.76
N THR A 194 -7.16 11.50 -8.57
CA THR A 194 -7.97 11.71 -9.79
C THR A 194 -9.16 10.77 -9.76
N PRO A 195 -10.29 11.08 -10.42
CA PRO A 195 -11.46 10.21 -10.43
C PRO A 195 -11.13 8.77 -10.81
N ASN A 196 -11.42 7.84 -9.90
CA ASN A 196 -11.22 6.40 -10.11
C ASN A 196 -12.12 5.62 -9.13
N HIS A 197 -12.54 4.41 -9.51
CA HIS A 197 -13.34 3.52 -8.67
C HIS A 197 -14.67 4.12 -8.14
N LEU A 198 -15.24 5.13 -8.83
CA LEU A 198 -16.48 5.78 -8.42
C LEU A 198 -17.70 4.86 -8.50
N ASN A 199 -17.63 3.81 -9.31
CA ASN A 199 -18.62 2.75 -9.37
C ASN A 199 -18.75 1.97 -8.04
N VAL A 200 -17.76 2.03 -7.16
CA VAL A 200 -17.75 1.37 -5.85
C VAL A 200 -17.88 2.38 -4.72
N HIS A 201 -17.10 3.47 -4.75
CA HIS A 201 -17.18 4.53 -3.72
C HIS A 201 -18.44 5.41 -3.83
N GLY A 202 -19.10 5.40 -4.99
CA GLY A 202 -20.29 6.23 -5.22
C GLY A 202 -19.97 7.70 -5.48
N THR A 203 -19.12 8.35 -4.69
CA THR A 203 -18.76 9.76 -4.82
C THR A 203 -17.25 10.00 -4.76
N MET A 204 -16.82 11.16 -5.28
CA MET A 204 -15.43 11.59 -5.20
C MET A 204 -15.03 11.92 -3.75
N GLU A 205 -15.95 12.45 -2.96
CA GLU A 205 -15.75 12.78 -1.54
C GLU A 205 -15.45 11.52 -0.72
N GLU A 206 -16.17 10.41 -0.96
CA GLU A 206 -15.88 9.14 -0.29
C GLU A 206 -14.49 8.61 -0.70
N TYR A 207 -14.16 8.70 -1.99
CA TYR A 207 -12.84 8.25 -2.50
C TYR A 207 -11.70 9.05 -1.90
N ILE A 208 -11.81 10.40 -1.84
CA ILE A 208 -10.84 11.28 -1.20
C ILE A 208 -10.77 10.99 0.31
N GLY A 209 -11.93 10.89 0.97
CA GLY A 209 -12.02 10.59 2.40
C GLY A 209 -11.37 9.25 2.77
N ALA A 210 -11.58 8.22 1.95
CA ALA A 210 -10.90 6.94 2.14
C ALA A 210 -9.36 7.09 2.09
N LYS A 211 -8.82 7.83 1.11
CA LYS A 211 -7.36 8.07 1.01
C LYS A 211 -6.84 8.98 2.12
N ALA A 212 -7.64 9.95 2.58
CA ALA A 212 -7.28 10.83 3.68
C ALA A 212 -7.03 10.08 4.99
N ASN A 213 -7.63 8.88 5.19
CA ASN A 213 -7.34 8.03 6.35
C ASN A 213 -5.86 7.63 6.45
N LEU A 214 -5.10 7.67 5.36
CA LEU A 214 -3.64 7.46 5.41
C LEU A 214 -2.95 8.47 6.33
N ILE A 215 -3.46 9.70 6.45
CA ILE A 215 -2.86 10.79 7.22
C ILE A 215 -3.69 11.21 8.43
N ALA A 216 -4.99 10.93 8.43
CA ALA A 216 -5.93 11.44 9.43
C ALA A 216 -5.60 11.04 10.89
N HIS A 217 -4.90 9.91 11.07
CA HIS A 217 -4.54 9.37 12.39
C HIS A 217 -3.04 9.53 12.70
N GLN A 218 -2.29 10.30 11.90
CA GLN A 218 -0.91 10.64 12.18
C GLN A 218 -0.78 11.55 13.41
N ASN A 219 0.42 11.55 14.02
CA ASN A 219 0.77 12.41 15.15
C ASN A 219 1.83 13.46 14.75
N GLY A 220 2.24 14.30 15.69
CA GLY A 220 3.21 15.37 15.47
C GLY A 220 4.63 14.93 15.07
N TYR A 221 4.96 13.65 15.19
CA TYR A 221 6.26 13.09 14.78
C TYR A 221 6.21 12.44 13.39
N SER A 222 5.04 12.36 12.80
CA SER A 222 4.85 11.77 11.48
C SER A 222 5.27 12.72 10.37
N ARG A 223 5.53 12.17 9.18
CA ARG A 223 5.80 12.91 7.95
C ARG A 223 4.70 12.62 6.94
N THR A 224 4.21 13.66 6.29
CA THR A 224 3.25 13.55 5.18
C THR A 224 3.85 14.16 3.92
N VAL A 225 3.80 13.40 2.83
CA VAL A 225 4.25 13.84 1.50
C VAL A 225 3.02 14.04 0.60
N LEU A 226 2.81 15.27 0.11
CA LEU A 226 1.70 15.63 -0.77
C LEU A 226 2.21 16.22 -2.09
N ASN A 227 1.43 16.02 -3.14
CA ASN A 227 1.67 16.56 -4.47
C ASN A 227 1.09 17.98 -4.60
N GLU A 228 1.93 19.01 -4.74
CA GLU A 228 1.48 20.38 -4.96
C GLU A 228 0.85 20.61 -6.33
N ASP A 229 1.20 19.78 -7.32
CA ASP A 229 0.64 19.87 -8.67
C ASP A 229 -0.78 19.28 -8.79
N ASN A 230 -1.28 18.64 -7.73
CA ASN A 230 -2.59 18.00 -7.69
C ASN A 230 -3.48 18.67 -6.65
N GLU A 231 -4.52 19.34 -7.12
CA GLU A 231 -5.43 20.15 -6.30
C GLU A 231 -6.08 19.35 -5.16
N GLU A 232 -6.46 18.09 -5.42
CA GLU A 232 -7.14 17.28 -4.41
C GLU A 232 -6.17 16.78 -3.32
N THR A 233 -4.90 16.55 -3.65
CA THR A 233 -3.91 16.16 -2.65
C THR A 233 -3.54 17.31 -1.74
N ILE A 234 -3.31 18.51 -2.30
CA ILE A 234 -2.83 19.65 -1.49
C ILE A 234 -3.92 20.16 -0.52
N LYS A 235 -5.21 20.00 -0.84
CA LYS A 235 -6.31 20.29 0.09
C LYS A 235 -6.23 19.45 1.38
N LEU A 236 -5.57 18.30 1.35
CA LEU A 236 -5.38 17.47 2.54
C LEU A 236 -4.30 18.00 3.50
N ALA A 237 -3.58 19.06 3.14
CA ALA A 237 -2.56 19.67 4.00
C ALA A 237 -3.12 20.11 5.36
N ASP A 238 -4.38 20.53 5.42
CA ASP A 238 -5.07 20.94 6.67
C ASP A 238 -5.24 19.79 7.68
N LEU A 239 -5.15 18.53 7.23
CA LEU A 239 -5.21 17.35 8.08
C LEU A 239 -3.85 16.97 8.68
N VAL A 240 -2.75 17.54 8.17
CA VAL A 240 -1.39 17.17 8.57
C VAL A 240 -1.05 17.70 9.95
N ARG A 241 -0.73 16.80 10.87
CA ARG A 241 -0.35 17.15 12.26
C ARG A 241 1.15 17.20 12.49
N GLY A 242 1.90 16.49 11.67
CA GLY A 242 3.35 16.37 11.73
C GLY A 242 4.06 17.24 10.71
N LYS A 243 5.15 16.73 10.16
CA LYS A 243 5.93 17.42 9.14
C LYS A 243 5.26 17.29 7.78
N LEU A 244 4.76 18.41 7.24
CA LEU A 244 4.35 18.49 5.85
C LEU A 244 5.58 18.63 4.95
N VAL A 245 5.67 17.80 3.94
CA VAL A 245 6.66 17.81 2.87
C VAL A 245 5.89 17.71 1.56
N THR A 246 6.26 18.49 0.56
CA THR A 246 5.57 18.49 -0.72
C THR A 246 6.48 18.08 -1.87
N PHE A 247 5.90 17.77 -3.00
CA PHE A 247 6.67 17.64 -4.23
C PHE A 247 5.96 18.27 -5.42
N SER A 248 6.75 18.73 -6.41
CA SER A 248 6.24 19.33 -7.64
C SER A 248 7.16 19.06 -8.83
N LEU A 249 6.54 18.83 -9.99
CA LEU A 249 7.21 18.81 -11.30
C LEU A 249 7.32 20.20 -11.93
N LYS A 250 6.56 21.20 -11.42
CA LYS A 250 6.31 22.46 -12.10
C LYS A 250 7.02 23.65 -11.49
N HIS A 251 7.32 23.60 -10.20
CA HIS A 251 7.88 24.74 -9.48
C HIS A 251 8.63 24.30 -8.22
N PRO A 252 9.55 25.14 -7.69
CA PRO A 252 10.18 24.90 -6.39
C PRO A 252 9.13 24.91 -5.27
N VAL A 253 9.33 24.04 -4.27
CA VAL A 253 8.48 23.91 -3.09
C VAL A 253 9.16 24.51 -1.86
N GLN A 254 8.40 24.82 -0.80
CA GLN A 254 8.96 25.39 0.44
C GLN A 254 9.78 24.35 1.22
N THR A 255 9.29 23.14 1.35
CA THR A 255 9.99 22.00 1.99
C THR A 255 9.62 20.74 1.24
N GLY A 256 10.59 20.12 0.57
CA GLY A 256 10.34 18.90 -0.18
C GLY A 256 11.14 18.77 -1.47
N ALA A 257 10.66 17.94 -2.36
CA ALA A 257 11.34 17.59 -3.59
C ALA A 257 10.70 18.28 -4.81
N TYR A 258 11.51 18.70 -5.77
CA TYR A 258 10.99 19.30 -6.99
C TYR A 258 11.93 19.12 -8.18
N LEU A 259 11.40 19.27 -9.37
CA LEU A 259 12.16 19.31 -10.61
C LEU A 259 12.49 20.76 -10.92
N ASN A 260 13.78 21.12 -11.06
CA ASN A 260 14.17 22.46 -11.46
C ASN A 260 14.18 22.62 -12.99
N ASP A 261 14.39 23.87 -13.46
CA ASP A 261 14.39 24.20 -14.89
C ASP A 261 15.53 23.54 -15.66
N ASP A 262 16.64 23.20 -14.99
CA ASP A 262 17.79 22.49 -15.56
C ASP A 262 17.57 20.97 -15.62
N GLY A 263 16.42 20.46 -15.17
CA GLY A 263 16.10 19.03 -15.17
C GLY A 263 16.69 18.25 -13.98
N MET A 264 17.18 18.94 -12.94
CA MET A 264 17.66 18.31 -11.72
C MET A 264 16.49 18.04 -10.75
N LEU A 265 16.44 16.84 -10.19
CA LEU A 265 15.63 16.55 -9.03
C LEU A 265 16.35 17.13 -7.80
N CYS A 266 15.68 18.06 -7.15
CA CYS A 266 16.20 18.80 -6.01
C CYS A 266 15.38 18.53 -4.76
N TYR A 267 16.00 18.71 -3.59
CA TYR A 267 15.28 18.76 -2.31
C TYR A 267 15.60 20.07 -1.59
N THR A 268 14.58 20.76 -1.12
CA THR A 268 14.74 22.00 -0.35
C THR A 268 14.19 21.84 1.07
N GLU A 269 14.91 22.39 2.03
CA GLU A 269 14.50 22.48 3.42
C GLU A 269 15.21 23.66 4.12
N LYS A 270 14.46 24.47 4.86
CA LYS A 270 15.00 25.62 5.62
C LYS A 270 15.82 26.58 4.74
N GLY A 271 15.37 26.80 3.50
CA GLY A 271 16.01 27.68 2.55
C GLY A 271 17.31 27.14 1.94
N ARG A 272 17.64 25.87 2.16
CA ARG A 272 18.77 25.19 1.51
C ARG A 272 18.26 24.20 0.49
N THR A 273 18.73 24.31 -0.74
CA THR A 273 18.45 23.38 -1.82
C THR A 273 19.65 22.48 -2.05
N THR A 274 19.36 21.20 -2.26
CA THR A 274 20.34 20.17 -2.62
C THR A 274 19.93 19.56 -3.94
N GLU A 275 20.78 19.59 -4.94
CA GLU A 275 20.63 18.85 -6.19
C GLU A 275 21.01 17.40 -5.99
N ILE A 276 20.24 16.48 -6.57
CA ILE A 276 20.34 15.03 -6.28
C ILE A 276 20.74 14.28 -7.55
N VAL A 277 19.90 14.31 -8.59
CA VAL A 277 20.10 13.56 -9.83
C VAL A 277 19.38 14.25 -10.98
N HIS A 278 19.95 14.21 -12.17
CA HIS A 278 19.29 14.73 -13.37
C HIS A 278 18.20 13.74 -13.84
N LYS A 279 17.09 14.26 -14.34
CA LYS A 279 15.95 13.42 -14.80
C LYS A 279 16.35 12.41 -15.88
N ASP A 280 17.31 12.77 -16.73
CA ASP A 280 17.78 11.90 -17.83
C ASP A 280 18.70 10.78 -17.34
N ASP A 281 19.20 10.84 -16.11
CA ASP A 281 19.92 9.77 -15.43
C ASP A 281 18.98 8.71 -14.82
N ILE A 282 17.66 8.99 -14.78
CA ILE A 282 16.66 8.03 -14.30
C ILE A 282 16.42 6.97 -15.37
N ARG A 283 16.71 5.72 -15.02
CA ARG A 283 16.64 4.60 -15.96
C ARG A 283 15.24 4.32 -16.50
N ILE A 284 14.20 4.45 -15.67
CA ILE A 284 12.81 4.23 -16.09
C ILE A 284 12.26 5.48 -16.78
N PRO A 285 11.69 5.35 -18.01
CA PRO A 285 11.28 6.49 -18.80
C PRO A 285 9.99 7.16 -18.28
N GLY A 286 9.79 8.42 -18.68
CA GLY A 286 8.56 9.16 -18.52
C GLY A 286 8.53 10.13 -17.34
N ILE A 287 7.91 11.30 -17.58
CA ILE A 287 7.80 12.37 -16.58
C ILE A 287 7.01 11.95 -15.34
N HIS A 288 6.07 11.03 -15.48
CA HIS A 288 5.33 10.47 -14.35
C HIS A 288 6.25 9.66 -13.41
N ASN A 289 7.33 9.05 -13.93
CA ASN A 289 8.33 8.39 -13.11
C ASN A 289 9.22 9.39 -12.38
N VAL A 290 9.50 10.55 -12.98
CA VAL A 290 10.16 11.65 -12.26
C VAL A 290 9.31 12.08 -11.05
N ALA A 291 7.98 12.20 -11.19
CA ALA A 291 7.08 12.47 -10.06
C ALA A 291 7.13 11.37 -8.98
N ASN A 292 7.19 10.09 -9.39
CA ASN A 292 7.34 8.97 -8.46
C ASN A 292 8.67 9.06 -7.69
N TYR A 293 9.77 9.45 -8.35
CA TYR A 293 11.07 9.68 -7.70
C TYR A 293 11.02 10.86 -6.74
N LEU A 294 10.42 11.99 -7.12
CA LEU A 294 10.26 13.14 -6.23
C LEU A 294 9.47 12.76 -4.97
N THR A 295 8.39 11.98 -5.14
CA THR A 295 7.59 11.45 -4.01
C THR A 295 8.44 10.56 -3.10
N ALA A 296 9.20 9.62 -3.68
CA ALA A 296 10.05 8.70 -2.93
C ALA A 296 11.18 9.45 -2.19
N ILE A 297 11.86 10.38 -2.86
CA ILE A 297 12.90 11.24 -2.27
C ILE A 297 12.32 12.02 -1.07
N ALA A 298 11.17 12.65 -1.24
CA ALA A 298 10.50 13.39 -0.17
C ALA A 298 10.15 12.50 1.03
N ALA A 299 9.77 11.25 0.79
CA ALA A 299 9.45 10.28 1.83
C ALA A 299 10.68 9.84 2.62
N VAL A 300 11.81 9.57 1.96
CA VAL A 300 13.02 9.00 2.61
C VAL A 300 14.05 10.05 3.02
N TRP A 301 13.84 11.33 2.71
CA TRP A 301 14.83 12.38 2.97
C TRP A 301 15.31 12.42 4.43
N GLY A 302 16.62 12.48 4.60
CA GLY A 302 17.29 12.47 5.91
C GLY A 302 17.47 11.08 6.52
N GLU A 303 16.97 10.02 5.87
CA GLU A 303 17.13 8.63 6.31
C GLU A 303 17.90 7.77 5.30
N VAL A 304 18.00 8.27 4.07
CA VAL A 304 18.74 7.66 2.97
C VAL A 304 19.74 8.69 2.43
N SER A 305 20.95 8.25 2.17
CA SER A 305 22.01 9.09 1.59
C SER A 305 21.70 9.43 0.14
N ILE A 306 22.22 10.58 -0.32
CA ILE A 306 22.11 10.98 -1.73
C ILE A 306 22.72 9.92 -2.65
N GLN A 307 23.80 9.29 -2.23
CA GLN A 307 24.47 8.23 -3.00
C GLN A 307 23.51 7.05 -3.24
N SER A 308 22.80 6.59 -2.21
CA SER A 308 21.80 5.51 -2.32
C SER A 308 20.64 5.90 -3.23
N ILE A 309 20.16 7.15 -3.16
CA ILE A 309 19.11 7.67 -4.05
C ILE A 309 19.58 7.66 -5.50
N VAL A 310 20.78 8.19 -5.79
CA VAL A 310 21.37 8.23 -7.14
C VAL A 310 21.62 6.82 -7.68
N GLN A 311 22.11 5.92 -6.82
CA GLN A 311 22.31 4.51 -7.20
C GLN A 311 20.98 3.88 -7.67
N VAL A 312 19.89 4.08 -6.93
CA VAL A 312 18.58 3.57 -7.31
C VAL A 312 18.09 4.22 -8.60
N ALA A 313 18.25 5.53 -8.77
CA ALA A 313 17.83 6.23 -9.98
C ALA A 313 18.47 5.66 -11.25
N LYS A 314 19.77 5.36 -11.18
CA LYS A 314 20.54 4.84 -12.33
C LYS A 314 20.34 3.34 -12.59
N ASN A 315 19.96 2.55 -11.58
CA ASN A 315 19.92 1.08 -11.70
C ASN A 315 18.53 0.48 -11.67
N PHE A 316 17.54 1.15 -11.11
CA PHE A 316 16.18 0.61 -10.99
C PHE A 316 15.54 0.44 -12.36
N GLY A 317 15.26 -0.81 -12.73
CA GLY A 317 14.75 -1.19 -14.05
C GLY A 317 13.23 -1.07 -14.23
N GLY A 318 12.51 -0.64 -13.19
CA GLY A 318 11.04 -0.56 -13.22
C GLY A 318 10.36 -1.66 -12.40
N VAL A 319 9.05 -1.71 -12.49
CA VAL A 319 8.18 -2.73 -11.89
C VAL A 319 7.68 -3.63 -13.01
N GLU A 320 7.60 -4.93 -12.76
CA GLU A 320 7.05 -5.90 -13.71
C GLU A 320 5.69 -5.43 -14.26
N HIS A 321 5.50 -5.61 -15.55
CA HIS A 321 4.28 -5.24 -16.29
C HIS A 321 3.94 -3.73 -16.34
N ARG A 322 4.91 -2.84 -15.99
CA ARG A 322 4.75 -1.37 -16.02
C ARG A 322 5.86 -0.74 -16.86
N ILE A 323 5.62 -0.59 -18.15
CA ILE A 323 6.62 -0.12 -19.13
C ILE A 323 7.94 -0.90 -18.92
N GLU A 324 7.80 -2.18 -18.64
CA GLU A 324 8.89 -3.09 -18.36
C GLU A 324 9.67 -3.37 -19.63
N PHE A 325 10.98 -3.03 -19.66
CA PHE A 325 11.82 -3.38 -20.79
C PHE A 325 11.99 -4.91 -20.87
N VAL A 326 11.55 -5.50 -21.98
CA VAL A 326 11.62 -6.94 -22.19
C VAL A 326 12.88 -7.32 -22.94
N ARG A 327 13.11 -6.71 -24.12
CA ARG A 327 14.26 -7.00 -24.99
C ARG A 327 14.40 -5.96 -26.11
N GLU A 328 15.53 -6.00 -26.78
CA GLU A 328 15.79 -5.27 -28.02
C GLU A 328 16.08 -6.26 -29.16
N ILE A 329 15.44 -6.08 -30.31
CA ILE A 329 15.65 -6.89 -31.53
C ILE A 329 15.81 -5.92 -32.69
N ASP A 330 16.90 -5.99 -33.46
CA ASP A 330 17.17 -5.16 -34.61
C ASP A 330 17.00 -3.65 -34.35
N GLY A 331 17.39 -3.18 -33.17
CA GLY A 331 17.29 -1.80 -32.73
C GLY A 331 15.86 -1.40 -32.26
N VAL A 332 14.90 -2.31 -32.28
CA VAL A 332 13.53 -2.09 -31.76
C VAL A 332 13.45 -2.57 -30.32
N LYS A 333 13.11 -1.67 -29.40
CA LYS A 333 12.91 -1.97 -27.98
C LYS A 333 11.46 -2.39 -27.71
N TRP A 334 11.32 -3.51 -27.02
CA TRP A 334 10.04 -4.09 -26.64
C TRP A 334 9.78 -3.88 -25.15
N TYR A 335 8.59 -3.36 -24.85
CA TYR A 335 8.16 -3.07 -23.47
C TYR A 335 6.85 -3.78 -23.17
N ASN A 336 6.71 -4.28 -21.92
CA ASN A 336 5.49 -4.85 -21.38
C ASN A 336 4.81 -3.83 -20.47
N ASP A 337 3.61 -3.41 -20.82
CA ASP A 337 2.76 -2.50 -20.02
C ASP A 337 1.36 -3.08 -19.86
N SER A 338 1.26 -4.39 -19.65
CA SER A 338 -0.02 -5.12 -19.60
C SER A 338 -0.93 -4.70 -18.45
N ILE A 339 -0.40 -4.00 -17.44
CA ILE A 339 -1.18 -3.47 -16.32
C ILE A 339 -1.89 -2.14 -16.64
N ALA A 340 -1.57 -1.50 -17.77
CA ALA A 340 -2.21 -0.27 -18.23
C ALA A 340 -3.59 -0.57 -18.85
N THR A 341 -4.59 -0.77 -18.00
CA THR A 341 -5.97 -1.14 -18.39
C THR A 341 -6.90 0.06 -18.54
N SER A 342 -6.40 1.31 -18.45
CA SER A 342 -7.19 2.53 -18.67
C SER A 342 -6.56 3.43 -19.73
N PRO A 343 -7.37 4.21 -20.48
CA PRO A 343 -6.85 5.13 -21.50
C PRO A 343 -5.77 6.08 -20.98
N THR A 344 -5.96 6.64 -19.80
CA THR A 344 -5.00 7.58 -19.17
C THR A 344 -3.63 6.93 -18.92
N ARG A 345 -3.60 5.67 -18.50
CA ARG A 345 -2.34 4.93 -18.28
C ARG A 345 -1.65 4.59 -19.61
N VAL A 346 -2.41 4.13 -20.59
CA VAL A 346 -1.87 3.83 -21.93
C VAL A 346 -1.26 5.09 -22.56
N ILE A 347 -1.97 6.23 -22.50
CA ILE A 347 -1.46 7.52 -23.00
C ILE A 347 -0.17 7.94 -22.26
N ALA A 348 -0.15 7.81 -20.95
CA ALA A 348 1.06 8.11 -20.16
C ALA A 348 2.24 7.19 -20.55
N GLY A 349 1.98 5.91 -20.80
CA GLY A 349 2.95 4.95 -21.29
C GLY A 349 3.52 5.34 -22.66
N LEU A 350 2.65 5.63 -23.62
CA LEU A 350 3.05 6.07 -24.96
C LEU A 350 3.87 7.38 -24.94
N ASN A 351 3.45 8.35 -24.12
CA ASN A 351 4.17 9.62 -23.97
C ASN A 351 5.52 9.50 -23.24
N SER A 352 5.87 8.32 -22.74
CA SER A 352 7.17 8.06 -22.10
C SER A 352 8.30 7.86 -23.10
N PHE A 353 7.98 7.71 -24.38
CA PHE A 353 8.94 7.47 -25.44
C PHE A 353 8.96 8.65 -26.41
N ASN A 354 10.16 9.15 -26.70
CA ASN A 354 10.36 10.07 -27.81
C ASN A 354 10.24 9.25 -29.10
N GLN A 355 9.28 9.56 -29.95
CA GLN A 355 9.16 9.00 -31.29
C GLN A 355 10.03 9.78 -32.27
#